data_04375de00df9a6ce173b522f9a9b3d32
#
_entry.id   04375de00df9a6ce173b522f9a9b3d32
#
_cell.length_a   1.000
_cell.length_b   1.000
_cell.length_c   1.000
_cell.angle_alpha   90.00
_cell.angle_beta   90.00
_cell.angle_gamma   90.00
#
_symmetry.space_group_name_H-M   'P 1'
#
loop_
_entity.id
_entity.type
_entity.pdbx_description
1 polymer ?
#
loop_
_entity_poly.entity_id
_entity_poly.type
_entity_poly.pdbx_seq_one_letter_code
_entity_poly.pdbx_strand_id
1 'polypeptide(L)'
;MRVRPFRLAFAMAALLVVGACENKPPVQKLPEISFADKAPIKLDVAQLEIDSEYRSPARLPNYEHLMPVSPEAATIRWAKDRLKPLGRTGFARVVIKDARVIQTQLKTDTGLTGMFKEEQGERYEGTLDVAIQILDQRHLPVADIVTRATRSRTVPKDVTVNERDRILYEITESLIKDVDAQADGLIRSYFARWIMQ
;
A
#
# COMPACT_ATOMS: atom_id res chain seq x y z
N MET A 1 -1.56 -41.62 -66.40
CA MET A 1 -1.66 -41.58 -64.89
C MET A 1 -2.02 -40.18 -64.48
N ARG A 2 -3.28 -39.93 -64.12
CA ARG A 2 -3.75 -38.59 -63.72
C ARG A 2 -3.75 -38.48 -62.14
N VAL A 3 -2.77 -37.75 -61.62
CA VAL A 3 -2.70 -37.48 -60.16
C VAL A 3 -3.70 -36.39 -59.85
N ARG A 4 -4.64 -36.64 -58.90
CA ARG A 4 -5.74 -35.78 -58.55
C ARG A 4 -5.21 -34.60 -57.68
N PRO A 5 -5.46 -33.33 -58.09
CA PRO A 5 -4.98 -32.13 -57.32
C PRO A 5 -5.69 -31.86 -55.98
N PHE A 6 -6.59 -32.72 -55.57
CA PHE A 6 -7.46 -32.50 -54.40
C PHE A 6 -6.80 -32.81 -53.03
N ARG A 7 -5.62 -33.45 -53.01
CA ARG A 7 -4.93 -33.80 -51.77
C ARG A 7 -3.90 -32.76 -51.29
N LEU A 8 -3.49 -31.81 -52.16
CA LEU A 8 -2.58 -30.73 -51.78
C LEU A 8 -3.28 -29.55 -51.12
N ALA A 9 -4.57 -29.29 -51.40
CA ALA A 9 -5.31 -28.18 -50.81
C ALA A 9 -5.65 -28.39 -49.34
N PHE A 10 -5.72 -29.65 -48.86
CA PHE A 10 -6.07 -29.96 -47.46
C PHE A 10 -4.87 -29.90 -46.52
N ALA A 11 -3.66 -30.03 -47.04
CA ALA A 11 -2.43 -29.96 -46.24
C ALA A 11 -1.98 -28.51 -45.96
N MET A 12 -2.47 -27.52 -46.74
CA MET A 12 -2.10 -26.09 -46.55
C MET A 12 -3.03 -25.34 -45.65
N ALA A 13 -4.22 -25.89 -45.34
CA ALA A 13 -5.19 -25.28 -44.42
C ALA A 13 -4.91 -25.61 -42.94
N ALA A 14 -4.04 -26.59 -42.65
CA ALA A 14 -3.75 -27.02 -41.26
C ALA A 14 -2.60 -26.26 -40.59
N LEU A 15 -1.91 -25.34 -41.29
CA LEU A 15 -0.75 -24.60 -40.72
C LEU A 15 -1.07 -23.17 -40.21
N LEU A 16 -2.33 -22.75 -40.17
CA LEU A 16 -2.72 -21.39 -39.78
C LEU A 16 -3.27 -21.25 -38.35
N VAL A 17 -3.14 -22.28 -37.51
CA VAL A 17 -3.76 -22.28 -36.15
C VAL A 17 -2.73 -22.18 -35.02
N VAL A 18 -1.51 -21.68 -35.24
CA VAL A 18 -0.53 -21.53 -34.16
C VAL A 18 -0.08 -20.06 -34.08
N GLY A 19 -0.92 -19.21 -33.54
CA GLY A 19 -0.60 -17.79 -33.40
C GLY A 19 -1.46 -17.03 -32.40
N ALA A 20 -2.18 -17.72 -31.48
CA ALA A 20 -2.76 -17.07 -30.33
C ALA A 20 -1.66 -16.89 -29.26
N CYS A 21 -0.72 -15.98 -29.50
CA CYS A 21 0.12 -15.46 -28.44
C CYS A 21 -0.81 -14.77 -27.45
N GLU A 22 -1.06 -15.41 -26.32
CA GLU A 22 -1.69 -14.82 -25.16
C GLU A 22 -0.81 -13.66 -24.70
N ASN A 23 -1.09 -12.45 -25.18
CA ASN A 23 -0.47 -11.22 -24.73
C ASN A 23 -0.95 -10.99 -23.28
N LYS A 24 -0.24 -11.58 -22.33
CA LYS A 24 -0.40 -11.18 -20.92
C LYS A 24 -0.08 -9.69 -20.84
N PRO A 25 -1.01 -8.86 -20.35
CA PRO A 25 -0.73 -7.44 -20.19
C PRO A 25 0.55 -7.28 -19.34
N PRO A 26 1.44 -6.34 -19.70
CA PRO A 26 2.66 -6.13 -18.94
C PRO A 26 2.31 -5.83 -17.48
N VAL A 27 2.94 -6.55 -16.56
CA VAL A 27 2.79 -6.31 -15.13
C VAL A 27 3.31 -4.90 -14.85
N GLN A 28 2.44 -4.02 -14.39
CA GLN A 28 2.81 -2.66 -14.03
C GLN A 28 3.73 -2.71 -12.81
N LYS A 29 4.97 -2.23 -12.96
CA LYS A 29 5.87 -2.03 -11.82
C LYS A 29 5.49 -0.72 -11.14
N LEU A 30 4.81 -0.82 -10.00
CA LEU A 30 4.57 0.33 -9.15
C LEU A 30 5.88 0.76 -8.47
N PRO A 31 6.14 2.08 -8.31
CA PRO A 31 7.32 2.55 -7.61
C PRO A 31 7.30 2.11 -6.15
N GLU A 32 8.45 2.10 -5.51
CA GLU A 32 8.54 1.81 -4.10
C GLU A 32 8.10 3.04 -3.28
N ILE A 33 7.22 2.85 -2.29
CA ILE A 33 6.87 3.92 -1.34
C ILE A 33 8.07 4.08 -0.39
N SER A 34 8.87 5.13 -0.59
CA SER A 34 10.06 5.43 0.17
C SER A 34 10.09 6.90 0.60
N PHE A 35 10.74 7.17 1.70
CA PHE A 35 10.99 8.51 2.26
C PHE A 35 12.49 8.79 2.39
N ALA A 36 13.33 8.02 1.71
CA ALA A 36 14.77 8.17 1.75
C ALA A 36 15.27 9.49 1.11
N ASP A 37 14.45 10.15 0.31
CA ASP A 37 14.66 11.49 -0.25
C ASP A 37 14.46 12.62 0.77
N LYS A 38 13.74 12.35 1.87
CA LYS A 38 13.53 13.30 2.96
C LYS A 38 14.65 13.24 3.99
N ALA A 39 14.97 14.40 4.58
CA ALA A 39 15.92 14.43 5.68
C ALA A 39 15.44 13.56 6.84
N PRO A 40 16.26 12.62 7.34
CA PRO A 40 15.87 11.77 8.45
C PRO A 40 15.83 12.57 9.76
N ILE A 41 14.97 12.14 10.68
CA ILE A 41 14.92 12.65 12.04
C ILE A 41 15.92 11.85 12.86
N LYS A 42 17.00 12.52 13.28
CA LYS A 42 18.05 11.92 14.10
C LYS A 42 17.62 11.94 15.55
N LEU A 43 17.52 10.78 16.18
CA LEU A 43 17.05 10.62 17.56
C LEU A 43 18.21 10.21 18.47
N ASP A 44 18.32 10.86 19.62
CA ASP A 44 19.26 10.50 20.68
C ASP A 44 18.76 9.31 21.49
N VAL A 45 18.65 8.18 20.79
CA VAL A 45 18.32 6.86 21.34
C VAL A 45 19.23 5.82 20.70
N ALA A 46 19.46 4.69 21.38
CA ALA A 46 20.39 3.65 20.91
C ALA A 46 19.79 2.79 19.79
N GLN A 47 18.47 2.55 19.80
CA GLN A 47 17.82 1.61 18.89
C GLN A 47 16.43 2.10 18.46
N LEU A 48 16.03 1.64 17.28
CA LEU A 48 14.67 1.78 16.75
C LEU A 48 14.01 0.40 16.75
N GLU A 49 12.89 0.29 17.48
CA GLU A 49 12.02 -0.88 17.50
C GLU A 49 10.79 -0.59 16.64
N ILE A 50 10.32 -1.58 15.88
CA ILE A 50 9.12 -1.46 15.06
C ILE A 50 8.25 -2.68 15.34
N ASP A 51 7.11 -2.45 15.97
CA ASP A 51 6.16 -3.48 16.38
C ASP A 51 4.82 -3.26 15.69
N SER A 52 4.12 -4.35 15.37
CA SER A 52 2.76 -4.30 14.88
C SER A 52 1.82 -4.99 15.86
N GLU A 53 0.91 -4.22 16.46
CA GLU A 53 -0.22 -4.73 17.23
C GLU A 53 -1.37 -5.13 16.31
N TYR A 54 -1.42 -4.56 15.10
CA TYR A 54 -2.40 -4.91 14.09
C TYR A 54 -2.19 -6.34 13.60
N ARG A 55 -3.29 -7.09 13.50
CA ARG A 55 -3.30 -8.42 12.91
C ARG A 55 -4.37 -8.47 11.84
N SER A 56 -3.92 -8.52 10.58
CA SER A 56 -4.85 -8.65 9.45
C SER A 56 -5.65 -9.95 9.56
N PRO A 57 -7.00 -9.90 9.46
CA PRO A 57 -7.80 -11.11 9.38
C PRO A 57 -7.56 -11.93 8.11
N ALA A 58 -6.86 -11.36 7.11
CA ALA A 58 -6.55 -11.96 5.80
C ALA A 58 -7.80 -12.52 5.08
N ARG A 59 -8.93 -11.87 5.25
CA ARG A 59 -10.22 -12.21 4.62
C ARG A 59 -11.09 -10.97 4.46
N LEU A 60 -11.96 -11.00 3.46
CA LEU A 60 -12.93 -9.93 3.24
C LEU A 60 -13.82 -9.71 4.48
N PRO A 61 -14.20 -8.46 4.74
CA PRO A 61 -13.97 -7.25 3.96
C PRO A 61 -12.57 -6.62 4.10
N ASN A 62 -11.67 -7.18 4.89
CA ASN A 62 -10.30 -6.70 5.02
C ASN A 62 -9.50 -7.03 3.76
N TYR A 63 -8.95 -6.02 3.10
CA TYR A 63 -8.33 -6.14 1.77
C TYR A 63 -6.82 -5.86 1.75
N GLU A 64 -6.24 -5.38 2.85
CA GLU A 64 -4.82 -4.99 2.94
C GLU A 64 -3.83 -6.10 2.54
N HIS A 65 -4.19 -7.36 2.74
CA HIS A 65 -3.37 -8.53 2.38
C HIS A 65 -3.34 -8.82 0.87
N LEU A 66 -4.25 -8.21 0.09
CA LEU A 66 -4.34 -8.32 -1.37
C LEU A 66 -3.80 -7.08 -2.09
N MET A 67 -3.34 -6.07 -1.35
CA MET A 67 -2.83 -4.83 -1.92
C MET A 67 -1.40 -5.00 -2.45
N PRO A 68 -1.01 -4.27 -3.50
CA PRO A 68 0.38 -4.26 -4.00
C PRO A 68 1.41 -3.89 -2.93
N VAL A 69 1.04 -2.93 -2.08
CA VAL A 69 1.80 -2.52 -0.89
C VAL A 69 0.80 -2.31 0.24
N SER A 70 0.92 -3.08 1.32
CA SER A 70 0.06 -2.90 2.49
C SER A 70 0.45 -1.65 3.28
N PRO A 71 -0.50 -0.98 3.97
CA PRO A 71 -0.18 0.15 4.85
C PRO A 71 0.83 -0.21 5.94
N GLU A 72 0.79 -1.43 6.47
CA GLU A 72 1.76 -1.93 7.44
C GLU A 72 3.19 -1.97 6.86
N ALA A 73 3.37 -2.57 5.68
CA ALA A 73 4.67 -2.64 5.01
C ALA A 73 5.24 -1.24 4.69
N ALA A 74 4.38 -0.33 4.22
CA ALA A 74 4.76 1.06 3.97
C ALA A 74 5.19 1.79 5.26
N THR A 75 4.52 1.52 6.39
CA THR A 75 4.86 2.12 7.69
C THR A 75 6.20 1.61 8.21
N ILE A 76 6.47 0.31 8.09
CA ILE A 76 7.77 -0.27 8.49
C ILE A 76 8.92 0.38 7.70
N ARG A 77 8.74 0.58 6.40
CA ARG A 77 9.73 1.25 5.56
C ARG A 77 9.88 2.70 5.94
N TRP A 78 8.78 3.44 6.06
CA TRP A 78 8.78 4.84 6.50
C TRP A 78 9.56 5.03 7.79
N ALA A 79 9.31 4.18 8.81
CA ALA A 79 10.02 4.27 10.08
C ALA A 79 11.53 4.12 9.91
N LYS A 80 11.98 3.17 9.09
CA LYS A 80 13.41 2.94 8.78
C LYS A 80 14.03 4.09 7.98
N ASP A 81 13.28 4.71 7.08
CA ASP A 81 13.77 5.83 6.28
C ASP A 81 13.89 7.10 7.11
N ARG A 82 12.84 7.41 7.90
CA ARG A 82 12.68 8.70 8.58
C ARG A 82 13.30 8.78 9.97
N LEU A 83 13.35 7.69 10.73
CA LEU A 83 13.83 7.69 12.12
C LEU A 83 15.20 7.04 12.20
N LYS A 84 16.20 7.80 12.63
CA LYS A 84 17.59 7.30 12.76
C LYS A 84 18.04 7.37 14.22
N PRO A 85 18.21 6.22 14.89
CA PRO A 85 18.79 6.16 16.22
C PRO A 85 20.29 6.43 16.11
N LEU A 86 20.78 7.48 16.75
CA LEU A 86 22.18 7.89 16.75
C LEU A 86 22.75 8.08 18.16
N GLY A 87 21.91 7.93 19.20
CA GLY A 87 22.29 8.03 20.60
C GLY A 87 22.92 6.75 21.14
N ARG A 88 23.09 6.71 22.45
CA ARG A 88 23.76 5.59 23.13
C ARG A 88 22.86 4.81 24.08
N THR A 89 21.71 5.36 24.45
CA THR A 89 20.83 4.78 25.46
C THR A 89 19.36 5.00 25.11
N GLY A 90 18.48 4.15 25.64
CA GLY A 90 17.04 4.24 25.38
C GLY A 90 16.65 3.77 23.99
N PHE A 91 15.35 3.84 23.69
CA PHE A 91 14.77 3.29 22.46
C PHE A 91 13.74 4.26 21.88
N ALA A 92 13.65 4.29 20.56
CA ALA A 92 12.45 4.77 19.87
C ALA A 92 11.65 3.55 19.44
N ARG A 93 10.36 3.52 19.76
CA ARG A 93 9.47 2.43 19.35
C ARG A 93 8.35 2.98 18.47
N VAL A 94 8.19 2.40 17.30
CA VAL A 94 7.06 2.62 16.40
C VAL A 94 6.09 1.46 16.56
N VAL A 95 4.85 1.75 16.93
CA VAL A 95 3.79 0.75 17.12
C VAL A 95 2.70 0.98 16.10
N ILE A 96 2.50 0.03 15.20
CA ILE A 96 1.41 0.04 14.22
C ILE A 96 0.16 -0.52 14.92
N LYS A 97 -0.76 0.36 15.30
CA LYS A 97 -1.98 -0.01 16.02
C LYS A 97 -3.11 -0.47 15.11
N ASP A 98 -3.21 0.15 13.94
CA ASP A 98 -4.19 -0.19 12.91
C ASP A 98 -3.58 0.07 11.53
N ALA A 99 -3.81 -0.84 10.59
CA ALA A 99 -3.34 -0.74 9.21
C ALA A 99 -4.34 -1.40 8.25
N ARG A 100 -5.64 -1.34 8.60
CA ARG A 100 -6.71 -2.01 7.85
C ARG A 100 -7.08 -1.25 6.58
N VAL A 101 -7.54 -2.02 5.61
CA VAL A 101 -8.23 -1.50 4.43
C VAL A 101 -9.52 -2.31 4.24
N ILE A 102 -10.66 -1.64 4.28
CA ILE A 102 -11.97 -2.27 4.17
C ILE A 102 -12.52 -2.06 2.77
N GLN A 103 -12.87 -3.16 2.12
CA GLN A 103 -13.61 -3.18 0.86
C GLN A 103 -15.11 -3.20 1.12
N THR A 104 -15.85 -2.33 0.45
CA THR A 104 -17.33 -2.29 0.48
C THR A 104 -17.84 -2.34 -0.96
N GLN A 105 -18.73 -3.28 -1.25
CA GLN A 105 -19.44 -3.33 -2.53
C GLN A 105 -20.48 -2.20 -2.59
N LEU A 106 -20.47 -1.44 -3.66
CA LEU A 106 -21.41 -0.36 -3.87
C LEU A 106 -22.61 -0.88 -4.66
N LYS A 107 -23.81 -0.40 -4.31
CA LYS A 107 -25.02 -0.71 -5.08
C LYS A 107 -24.93 -0.01 -6.43
N THR A 108 -25.14 -0.76 -7.50
CA THR A 108 -25.23 -0.24 -8.85
C THR A 108 -26.67 0.12 -9.16
N ASP A 109 -26.91 1.34 -9.67
CA ASP A 109 -28.24 1.73 -10.18
C ASP A 109 -28.45 1.08 -11.56
N THR A 110 -29.38 0.13 -11.64
CA THR A 110 -29.74 -0.54 -12.88
C THR A 110 -30.77 0.25 -13.73
N GLY A 111 -31.01 1.52 -13.42
CA GLY A 111 -31.93 2.40 -14.16
C GLY A 111 -31.34 2.91 -15.49
N LEU A 112 -32.24 3.39 -16.38
CA LEU A 112 -31.88 3.94 -17.70
C LEU A 112 -30.88 5.11 -17.62
N THR A 113 -30.75 5.78 -16.48
CA THR A 113 -29.78 6.84 -16.21
C THR A 113 -28.37 6.31 -15.92
N GLY A 114 -28.23 5.02 -15.57
CA GLY A 114 -26.93 4.36 -15.32
C GLY A 114 -26.11 4.09 -16.60
N MET A 115 -26.77 4.05 -17.77
CA MET A 115 -26.10 3.73 -19.05
C MET A 115 -25.06 4.78 -19.51
N PHE A 116 -25.04 5.97 -18.92
CA PHE A 116 -24.16 7.08 -19.30
C PHE A 116 -23.20 7.53 -18.17
N LYS A 117 -23.19 6.81 -17.03
CA LYS A 117 -22.28 7.11 -15.91
C LYS A 117 -21.37 5.93 -15.67
N GLU A 118 -20.11 6.23 -15.42
CA GLU A 118 -19.12 5.24 -14.95
C GLU A 118 -19.57 4.70 -13.59
N GLU A 119 -20.08 3.45 -13.58
CA GLU A 119 -20.59 2.83 -12.36
C GLU A 119 -19.45 2.47 -11.41
N GLN A 120 -19.51 3.02 -10.20
CA GLN A 120 -18.58 2.65 -9.13
C GLN A 120 -18.99 1.29 -8.57
N GLY A 121 -18.09 0.31 -8.65
CA GLY A 121 -18.35 -1.05 -8.20
C GLY A 121 -17.98 -1.29 -6.74
N GLU A 122 -16.87 -0.70 -6.28
CA GLU A 122 -16.28 -0.96 -4.98
C GLU A 122 -15.75 0.33 -4.35
N ARG A 123 -15.77 0.38 -3.01
CA ARG A 123 -15.13 1.42 -2.22
C ARG A 123 -14.10 0.77 -1.29
N TYR A 124 -12.91 1.32 -1.26
CA TYR A 124 -11.86 0.95 -0.33
C TYR A 124 -11.64 2.08 0.66
N GLU A 125 -11.62 1.74 1.94
CA GLU A 125 -11.37 2.68 3.02
C GLU A 125 -10.21 2.19 3.87
N GLY A 126 -9.08 2.89 3.80
CA GLY A 126 -7.87 2.62 4.56
C GLY A 126 -7.82 3.45 5.84
N THR A 127 -7.42 2.83 6.94
CA THR A 127 -7.10 3.47 8.21
C THR A 127 -5.70 3.06 8.62
N LEU A 128 -4.87 4.04 8.99
CA LEU A 128 -3.53 3.82 9.51
C LEU A 128 -3.38 4.59 10.81
N ASP A 129 -3.08 3.87 11.91
CA ASP A 129 -2.91 4.40 13.26
C ASP A 129 -1.54 3.98 13.78
N VAL A 130 -0.67 4.96 14.05
CA VAL A 130 0.72 4.72 14.43
C VAL A 130 1.07 5.51 15.67
N ALA A 131 1.52 4.82 16.72
CA ALA A 131 2.13 5.44 17.88
C ALA A 131 3.66 5.42 17.75
N ILE A 132 4.30 6.49 18.21
CA ILE A 132 5.75 6.57 18.32
C ILE A 132 6.08 6.92 19.76
N GLN A 133 6.96 6.13 20.37
CA GLN A 133 7.31 6.23 21.78
C GLN A 133 8.81 6.41 21.92
N ILE A 134 9.21 7.21 22.91
CA ILE A 134 10.57 7.20 23.44
C ILE A 134 10.58 6.42 24.74
N LEU A 135 11.45 5.44 24.86
CA LEU A 135 11.59 4.61 26.05
C LEU A 135 12.96 4.83 26.71
N ASP A 136 13.00 4.77 28.01
CA ASP A 136 14.26 4.80 28.78
C ASP A 136 15.02 3.46 28.66
N GLN A 137 16.16 3.36 29.34
CA GLN A 137 16.98 2.13 29.36
C GLN A 137 16.28 0.92 29.97
N ARG A 138 15.19 1.11 30.71
CA ARG A 138 14.37 0.06 31.32
C ARG A 138 13.12 -0.24 30.50
N HIS A 139 13.05 0.26 29.25
CA HIS A 139 11.89 0.16 28.35
C HIS A 139 10.61 0.82 28.91
N LEU A 140 10.75 1.80 29.83
CA LEU A 140 9.59 2.55 30.31
C LEU A 140 9.34 3.75 29.38
N PRO A 141 8.09 4.00 28.96
CA PRO A 141 7.76 5.12 28.09
C PRO A 141 7.95 6.44 28.83
N VAL A 142 8.71 7.35 28.23
CA VAL A 142 8.99 8.70 28.76
C VAL A 142 8.40 9.82 27.91
N ALA A 143 8.01 9.50 26.68
CA ALA A 143 7.23 10.36 25.77
C ALA A 143 6.53 9.50 24.73
N ASP A 144 5.38 9.94 24.25
CA ASP A 144 4.66 9.29 23.17
C ASP A 144 3.87 10.30 22.32
N ILE A 145 3.64 9.94 21.08
CA ILE A 145 2.76 10.63 20.15
C ILE A 145 1.96 9.59 19.36
N VAL A 146 0.79 9.99 18.89
CA VAL A 146 -0.06 9.15 18.03
C VAL A 146 -0.45 9.94 16.79
N THR A 147 -0.38 9.26 15.63
CA THR A 147 -0.84 9.78 14.35
C THR A 147 -1.94 8.88 13.82
N ARG A 148 -2.91 9.48 13.13
CA ARG A 148 -3.98 8.73 12.48
C ARG A 148 -4.26 9.32 11.10
N ALA A 149 -4.35 8.46 10.11
CA ALA A 149 -4.77 8.82 8.76
C ALA A 149 -5.90 7.90 8.29
N THR A 150 -6.83 8.46 7.52
CA THR A 150 -7.90 7.72 6.85
C THR A 150 -8.02 8.20 5.41
N ARG A 151 -8.08 7.28 4.46
CA ARG A 151 -8.25 7.57 3.03
C ARG A 151 -9.27 6.61 2.43
N SER A 152 -10.10 7.11 1.52
CA SER A 152 -11.00 6.25 0.78
C SER A 152 -10.95 6.57 -0.71
N ARG A 153 -11.15 5.54 -1.53
CA ARG A 153 -11.28 5.61 -2.98
C ARG A 153 -12.39 4.67 -3.44
N THR A 154 -13.10 5.09 -4.46
CA THR A 154 -14.00 4.22 -5.21
C THR A 154 -13.28 3.70 -6.44
N VAL A 155 -13.61 2.46 -6.82
CA VAL A 155 -13.05 1.79 -7.99
C VAL A 155 -14.21 1.49 -8.95
N PRO A 156 -14.12 1.89 -10.22
CA PRO A 156 -15.11 1.57 -11.22
C PRO A 156 -15.27 0.05 -11.40
N LYS A 157 -16.46 -0.37 -11.84
CA LYS A 157 -16.78 -1.80 -12.01
C LYS A 157 -15.90 -2.47 -13.07
N ASP A 158 -15.61 -1.75 -14.15
CA ASP A 158 -14.92 -2.27 -15.34
C ASP A 158 -13.42 -1.92 -15.35
N VAL A 159 -12.85 -1.60 -14.18
CA VAL A 159 -11.42 -1.24 -14.05
C VAL A 159 -10.53 -2.46 -14.32
N THR A 160 -9.41 -2.23 -15.01
CA THR A 160 -8.40 -3.26 -15.20
C THR A 160 -7.67 -3.60 -13.89
N VAL A 161 -7.09 -4.79 -13.79
CA VAL A 161 -6.29 -5.21 -12.61
C VAL A 161 -5.18 -4.20 -12.33
N ASN A 162 -4.43 -3.79 -13.34
CA ASN A 162 -3.33 -2.83 -13.19
C ASN A 162 -3.81 -1.46 -12.66
N GLU A 163 -4.96 -1.01 -13.09
CA GLU A 163 -5.53 0.27 -12.64
C GLU A 163 -6.08 0.17 -11.21
N ARG A 164 -6.72 -0.95 -10.86
CA ARG A 164 -7.11 -1.25 -9.48
C ARG A 164 -5.88 -1.23 -8.56
N ASP A 165 -4.82 -1.92 -8.95
CA ASP A 165 -3.58 -1.97 -8.18
C ASP A 165 -2.97 -0.57 -7.98
N ARG A 166 -3.04 0.28 -9.00
CA ARG A 166 -2.58 1.68 -8.90
C ARG A 166 -3.42 2.46 -7.89
N ILE A 167 -4.76 2.35 -7.94
CA ILE A 167 -5.66 3.02 -6.99
C ILE A 167 -5.37 2.57 -5.56
N LEU A 168 -5.19 1.25 -5.35
CA LEU A 168 -4.86 0.69 -4.04
C LEU A 168 -3.49 1.16 -3.54
N TYR A 169 -2.50 1.21 -4.41
CA TYR A 169 -1.19 1.78 -4.11
C TYR A 169 -1.30 3.26 -3.68
N GLU A 170 -2.09 4.07 -4.40
CA GLU A 170 -2.31 5.49 -4.08
C GLU A 170 -2.98 5.70 -2.71
N ILE A 171 -3.86 4.77 -2.28
CA ILE A 171 -4.42 4.78 -0.92
C ILE A 171 -3.31 4.64 0.11
N THR A 172 -2.46 3.61 -0.03
CA THR A 172 -1.34 3.38 0.89
C THR A 172 -0.37 4.55 0.90
N GLU A 173 0.01 5.04 -0.27
CA GLU A 173 0.91 6.18 -0.40
C GLU A 173 0.36 7.44 0.29
N SER A 174 -0.94 7.72 0.10
CA SER A 174 -1.59 8.86 0.74
C SER A 174 -1.66 8.71 2.26
N LEU A 175 -2.00 7.52 2.76
CA LEU A 175 -2.04 7.24 4.21
C LEU A 175 -0.68 7.50 4.87
N ILE A 176 0.39 6.95 4.30
CA ILE A 176 1.71 7.09 4.91
C ILE A 176 2.30 8.50 4.76
N LYS A 177 1.95 9.24 3.68
CA LYS A 177 2.31 10.65 3.54
C LYS A 177 1.64 11.52 4.61
N ASP A 178 0.38 11.24 4.96
CA ASP A 178 -0.30 11.95 6.04
C ASP A 178 0.31 11.63 7.40
N VAL A 179 0.63 10.36 7.66
CA VAL A 179 1.33 9.94 8.88
C VAL A 179 2.68 10.64 9.00
N ASP A 180 3.47 10.69 7.91
CA ASP A 180 4.76 11.37 7.88
C ASP A 180 4.63 12.86 8.23
N ALA A 181 3.67 13.55 7.63
CA ALA A 181 3.47 14.98 7.87
C ALA A 181 3.06 15.26 9.33
N GLN A 182 2.14 14.45 9.90
CA GLN A 182 1.73 14.56 11.29
C GLN A 182 2.89 14.23 12.23
N ALA A 183 3.58 13.12 11.98
CA ALA A 183 4.68 12.66 12.81
C ALA A 183 5.83 13.66 12.85
N ASP A 184 6.22 14.27 11.72
CA ASP A 184 7.29 15.28 11.68
C ASP A 184 6.98 16.45 12.61
N GLY A 185 5.75 16.98 12.55
CA GLY A 185 5.33 18.09 13.43
C GLY A 185 5.28 17.70 14.91
N LEU A 186 4.69 16.53 15.23
CA LEU A 186 4.57 16.05 16.61
C LEU A 186 5.93 15.69 17.22
N ILE A 187 6.81 15.02 16.46
CA ILE A 187 8.15 14.69 16.94
C ILE A 187 8.93 15.97 17.26
N ARG A 188 8.91 16.98 16.39
CA ARG A 188 9.60 18.26 16.65
C ARG A 188 9.05 18.98 17.88
N SER A 189 7.76 18.83 18.16
CA SER A 189 7.12 19.48 19.32
C SER A 189 7.34 18.73 20.62
N TYR A 190 7.13 17.42 20.62
CA TYR A 190 7.09 16.62 21.85
C TYR A 190 8.39 15.88 22.14
N PHE A 191 9.22 15.59 21.10
CA PHE A 191 10.49 14.89 21.24
C PHE A 191 11.70 15.82 21.06
N ALA A 192 11.51 17.14 21.14
CA ALA A 192 12.54 18.14 20.87
C ALA A 192 13.89 17.85 21.61
N ARG A 193 13.82 17.38 22.86
CA ARG A 193 14.99 17.06 23.69
C ARG A 193 15.76 15.82 23.24
N TRP A 194 15.16 14.97 22.40
CA TRP A 194 15.79 13.78 21.83
C TRP A 194 16.15 13.94 20.35
N ILE A 195 15.93 15.10 19.75
CA ILE A 195 16.35 15.37 18.38
C ILE A 195 17.80 15.85 18.38
N MET A 196 18.65 15.16 17.66
CA MET A 196 20.04 15.57 17.40
C MET A 196 20.10 16.53 16.21
N GLN A 197 20.88 17.58 16.34
CA GLN A 197 21.14 18.55 15.26
C GLN A 197 22.12 18.01 14.20
#